data_af2d32ddde354ad2d025796b868d2572
#
_entry.id   af2d32ddde354ad2d025796b868d2572
#
_cell.length_a   1.000
_cell.length_b   1.000
_cell.length_c   1.000
_cell.angle_alpha   90.00
_cell.angle_beta   90.00
_cell.angle_gamma   90.00
#
_symmetry.space_group_name_H-M   'P 1'
#
loop_
_entity.id
_entity.type
_entity.pdbx_description
1 polymer ?
#
loop_
_entity_poly.entity_id
_entity_poly.type
_entity_poly.pdbx_seq_one_letter_code
_entity_poly.pdbx_strand_id
1 'polypeptide(L)'
;MSLVRFLEVPQKILTFRKDFFVFGSILRKTLVLKAIDISTPIPELEKFLSSNSWLNSGEKIESIEEPGEGNMNVVLRVITNEKSFILKQSRPFVQKYQQISAPIDRIVVEKNFYQAVRENAVSAHIPKILGFDREEHLLILEDLGQCEDMTSIYQKQDIAASHLDRLVFILGLMHRTEAEGSFPENLQMRFLNHKHIFVVPFSEKNELDLDSIQEGLNDLSIPFKTSKTIRAVVEEVGEKYLSSGDTLIHGDYYPGSWMTEGENLYIIDPEFGFVGFPEFDLGVMAAHIIMATGKKSYLNRIHASYQGKADVKLMSQVAGIEIARRIIGLAQLPMERTLKEKTKLLKKARKLILAT
;
A
#
# COMPACT_ATOMS: atom_id res chain seq x y z
N MET A 1 -30.32 1.97 5.76
CA MET A 1 -30.23 2.08 4.28
C MET A 1 -30.09 3.55 3.95
N SER A 2 -28.90 4.05 3.76
CA SER A 2 -28.65 5.44 3.31
C SER A 2 -27.67 5.37 2.15
N LEU A 3 -28.14 5.77 0.96
CA LEU A 3 -27.39 5.81 -0.29
C LEU A 3 -26.37 6.97 -0.23
N VAL A 4 -25.10 6.62 -0.27
CA VAL A 4 -24.02 7.58 -0.50
C VAL A 4 -24.01 7.92 -2.00
N ARG A 5 -24.38 9.13 -2.37
CA ARG A 5 -24.22 9.65 -3.73
C ARG A 5 -22.79 10.13 -3.95
N PHE A 6 -22.08 9.44 -4.82
CA PHE A 6 -20.78 9.87 -5.30
C PHE A 6 -20.92 10.94 -6.38
N LEU A 7 -20.17 12.03 -6.26
CA LEU A 7 -20.05 13.05 -7.29
C LEU A 7 -19.17 12.48 -8.43
N GLU A 8 -19.77 12.36 -9.62
CA GLU A 8 -19.08 11.99 -10.85
C GLU A 8 -18.16 13.12 -11.33
N VAL A 9 -16.92 12.76 -11.66
CA VAL A 9 -15.95 13.63 -12.35
C VAL A 9 -16.14 13.43 -13.86
N PRO A 10 -16.26 14.49 -14.68
CA PRO A 10 -16.48 14.36 -16.10
C PRO A 10 -15.27 13.74 -16.82
N GLN A 11 -15.47 12.61 -17.46
CA GLN A 11 -14.51 12.03 -18.40
C GLN A 11 -14.44 12.88 -19.67
N LYS A 12 -13.32 13.58 -19.89
CA LYS A 12 -12.98 14.07 -21.24
C LYS A 12 -12.30 12.95 -22.03
N ILE A 13 -13.02 12.49 -23.04
CA ILE A 13 -12.57 11.50 -24.02
C ILE A 13 -11.48 12.12 -24.89
N LEU A 14 -10.28 11.59 -24.81
CA LEU A 14 -9.21 11.79 -25.82
C LEU A 14 -9.21 10.60 -26.76
N THR A 15 -9.76 10.82 -27.95
CA THR A 15 -9.70 9.90 -29.09
C THR A 15 -8.30 9.96 -29.70
N PHE A 16 -7.51 8.90 -29.59
CA PHE A 16 -6.31 8.70 -30.40
C PHE A 16 -6.60 7.76 -31.57
N ARG A 17 -6.16 8.20 -32.78
CA ARG A 17 -6.27 7.49 -34.05
C ARG A 17 -5.48 6.16 -34.02
N LYS A 18 -6.12 5.11 -34.53
CA LYS A 18 -5.49 3.83 -34.86
C LYS A 18 -4.70 3.98 -36.17
N ASP A 19 -3.39 3.77 -36.11
CA ASP A 19 -2.61 3.41 -37.28
C ASP A 19 -2.24 1.92 -37.22
N PHE A 20 -2.64 1.23 -38.27
CA PHE A 20 -2.44 -0.21 -38.47
C PHE A 20 -0.97 -0.50 -38.80
N PHE A 21 -0.31 -1.35 -38.01
CA PHE A 21 0.82 -2.14 -38.46
C PHE A 21 0.49 -3.63 -38.30
N VAL A 22 0.34 -4.29 -39.46
CA VAL A 22 0.19 -5.73 -39.56
C VAL A 22 1.58 -6.35 -39.56
N PHE A 23 1.95 -7.05 -38.46
CA PHE A 23 2.99 -8.07 -38.47
C PHE A 23 2.40 -9.37 -37.98
N GLY A 24 2.56 -10.42 -38.82
CA GLY A 24 2.02 -11.74 -38.53
C GLY A 24 2.55 -12.31 -37.23
N SER A 25 1.69 -12.36 -36.22
CA SER A 25 1.89 -13.14 -35.02
C SER A 25 1.00 -14.37 -35.07
N ILE A 26 1.60 -15.53 -34.90
CA ILE A 26 0.96 -16.80 -34.61
C ILE A 26 -0.10 -16.54 -33.53
N LEU A 27 -1.38 -16.68 -33.86
CA LEU A 27 -2.49 -16.62 -32.94
C LEU A 27 -2.33 -17.72 -31.87
N ARG A 28 -1.60 -17.44 -30.80
CA ARG A 28 -1.85 -18.14 -29.55
C ARG A 28 -3.28 -17.76 -29.15
N LYS A 29 -4.19 -18.72 -29.13
CA LYS A 29 -5.47 -18.57 -28.44
C LYS A 29 -5.11 -18.33 -26.96
N THR A 30 -4.97 -17.08 -26.58
CA THR A 30 -4.79 -16.71 -25.17
C THR A 30 -6.06 -17.13 -24.46
N LEU A 31 -5.97 -18.07 -23.54
CA LEU A 31 -7.05 -18.40 -22.63
C LEU A 31 -7.24 -17.15 -21.77
N VAL A 32 -8.36 -16.46 -21.92
CA VAL A 32 -8.73 -15.33 -21.07
C VAL A 32 -9.12 -15.91 -19.71
N LEU A 33 -8.36 -15.58 -18.69
CA LEU A 33 -8.69 -15.96 -17.32
C LEU A 33 -9.74 -14.97 -16.81
N LYS A 34 -10.90 -15.48 -16.46
CA LYS A 34 -11.92 -14.68 -15.75
C LYS A 34 -11.35 -14.21 -14.40
N ALA A 35 -12.10 -13.28 -13.78
CA ALA A 35 -11.82 -12.87 -12.41
C ALA A 35 -11.58 -14.08 -11.48
N ILE A 36 -10.33 -14.23 -10.98
CA ILE A 36 -9.98 -15.32 -10.06
C ILE A 36 -10.40 -15.00 -8.63
N ASP A 37 -10.79 -16.03 -7.90
CA ASP A 37 -11.01 -16.01 -6.44
C ASP A 37 -10.81 -17.42 -5.88
N ILE A 38 -11.06 -17.60 -4.60
CA ILE A 38 -10.90 -18.89 -3.92
C ILE A 38 -11.82 -20.00 -4.51
N SER A 39 -12.90 -19.62 -5.19
CA SER A 39 -13.82 -20.56 -5.84
C SER A 39 -13.43 -20.92 -7.28
N THR A 40 -12.36 -20.33 -7.81
CA THR A 40 -11.87 -20.62 -9.17
C THR A 40 -11.56 -22.10 -9.31
N PRO A 41 -12.15 -22.80 -10.31
CA PRO A 41 -11.91 -24.23 -10.49
C PRO A 41 -10.43 -24.54 -10.77
N ILE A 42 -9.83 -25.41 -9.96
CA ILE A 42 -8.40 -25.81 -10.10
C ILE A 42 -8.05 -26.17 -11.53
N PRO A 43 -8.85 -26.99 -12.28
CA PRO A 43 -8.49 -27.33 -13.66
C PRO A 43 -8.43 -26.13 -14.62
N GLU A 44 -9.24 -25.09 -14.38
CA GLU A 44 -9.23 -23.85 -15.18
C GLU A 44 -7.95 -23.04 -14.91
N LEU A 45 -7.62 -22.84 -13.63
CA LEU A 45 -6.40 -22.14 -13.22
C LEU A 45 -5.14 -22.89 -13.67
N GLU A 46 -5.09 -24.20 -13.48
CA GLU A 46 -3.98 -25.06 -13.90
C GLU A 46 -3.74 -24.98 -15.42
N LYS A 47 -4.82 -25.01 -16.21
CA LYS A 47 -4.73 -24.88 -17.67
C LYS A 47 -4.18 -23.50 -18.06
N PHE A 48 -4.63 -22.42 -17.40
CA PHE A 48 -4.14 -21.06 -17.65
C PHE A 48 -2.64 -20.94 -17.29
N LEU A 49 -2.24 -21.37 -16.10
CA LEU A 49 -0.86 -21.29 -15.63
C LEU A 49 0.09 -22.15 -16.51
N SER A 50 -0.35 -23.33 -16.89
CA SER A 50 0.43 -24.21 -17.80
C SER A 50 0.58 -23.62 -19.21
N SER A 51 -0.48 -22.95 -19.75
CA SER A 51 -0.42 -22.31 -21.07
C SER A 51 0.57 -21.14 -21.12
N ASN A 52 0.84 -20.53 -19.98
CA ASN A 52 1.83 -19.46 -19.80
C ASN A 52 3.22 -19.98 -19.36
N SER A 53 3.41 -21.30 -19.26
CA SER A 53 4.65 -21.93 -18.79
C SER A 53 5.05 -21.54 -17.36
N TRP A 54 4.07 -21.27 -16.49
CA TRP A 54 4.26 -20.96 -15.07
C TRP A 54 4.17 -22.19 -14.17
N LEU A 55 3.65 -23.31 -14.73
CA LEU A 55 3.77 -24.63 -14.15
C LEU A 55 4.74 -25.48 -14.98
N ASN A 56 5.51 -26.32 -14.33
CA ASN A 56 6.38 -27.29 -14.98
C ASN A 56 5.56 -28.41 -15.65
N SER A 57 6.20 -29.19 -16.53
CA SER A 57 5.53 -30.35 -17.11
C SER A 57 5.23 -31.40 -16.04
N GLY A 58 3.95 -31.70 -15.83
CA GLY A 58 3.48 -32.63 -14.80
C GLY A 58 3.20 -32.00 -13.44
N GLU A 59 3.53 -30.73 -13.24
CA GLU A 59 3.17 -30.00 -12.02
C GLU A 59 1.65 -29.81 -11.93
N LYS A 60 1.07 -30.10 -10.76
CA LYS A 60 -0.36 -30.09 -10.50
C LYS A 60 -0.70 -29.22 -9.29
N ILE A 61 -1.79 -28.46 -9.39
CA ILE A 61 -2.31 -27.69 -8.26
C ILE A 61 -3.01 -28.64 -7.29
N GLU A 62 -2.58 -28.65 -6.03
CA GLU A 62 -3.18 -29.44 -4.96
C GLU A 62 -4.23 -28.64 -4.20
N SER A 63 -3.95 -27.36 -3.89
CA SER A 63 -4.90 -26.49 -3.20
C SER A 63 -4.68 -25.01 -3.53
N ILE A 64 -5.71 -24.21 -3.23
CA ILE A 64 -5.72 -22.74 -3.30
C ILE A 64 -6.17 -22.25 -1.94
N GLU A 65 -5.45 -21.27 -1.38
CA GLU A 65 -5.74 -20.68 -0.08
C GLU A 65 -5.72 -19.16 -0.14
N GLU A 66 -6.43 -18.49 0.76
CA GLU A 66 -6.28 -17.06 1.00
C GLU A 66 -5.25 -16.84 2.09
N PRO A 67 -4.02 -16.35 1.79
CA PRO A 67 -2.95 -16.21 2.77
C PRO A 67 -3.21 -15.09 3.79
N GLY A 68 -4.21 -14.25 3.57
CA GLY A 68 -4.61 -13.14 4.43
C GLY A 68 -5.70 -12.29 3.76
N GLU A 69 -6.22 -11.30 4.49
CA GLU A 69 -7.19 -10.35 3.91
C GLU A 69 -6.50 -9.42 2.89
N GLY A 70 -6.71 -9.67 1.60
CA GLY A 70 -6.33 -8.76 0.52
C GLY A 70 -7.21 -7.49 0.53
N ASN A 71 -6.64 -6.33 0.89
CA ASN A 71 -7.42 -5.09 0.91
C ASN A 71 -7.71 -4.54 -0.49
N MET A 72 -6.71 -4.51 -1.37
CA MET A 72 -6.76 -3.88 -2.69
C MET A 72 -6.93 -4.90 -3.83
N ASN A 73 -6.24 -6.03 -3.75
CA ASN A 73 -6.19 -7.06 -4.78
C ASN A 73 -6.77 -8.38 -4.28
N VAL A 74 -7.14 -9.25 -5.20
CA VAL A 74 -7.28 -10.68 -4.88
C VAL A 74 -5.90 -11.26 -4.71
N VAL A 75 -5.68 -11.97 -3.61
CA VAL A 75 -4.39 -12.63 -3.29
C VAL A 75 -4.68 -14.08 -2.93
N LEU A 76 -4.07 -15.00 -3.66
CA LEU A 76 -4.22 -16.44 -3.44
C LEU A 76 -2.84 -17.08 -3.29
N ARG A 77 -2.71 -17.99 -2.34
CA ARG A 77 -1.61 -18.94 -2.27
C ARG A 77 -2.00 -20.17 -3.08
N VAL A 78 -1.22 -20.48 -4.11
CA VAL A 78 -1.39 -21.67 -4.91
C VAL A 78 -0.34 -22.69 -4.49
N ILE A 79 -0.79 -23.85 -4.05
CA ILE A 79 0.08 -24.96 -3.61
C ILE A 79 0.03 -26.04 -4.68
N THR A 80 1.21 -26.44 -5.15
CA THR A 80 1.36 -27.52 -6.12
C THR A 80 2.11 -28.69 -5.49
N ASN A 81 2.17 -29.81 -6.20
CA ASN A 81 2.99 -30.95 -5.80
C ASN A 81 4.52 -30.69 -5.83
N GLU A 82 4.97 -29.52 -6.32
CA GLU A 82 6.41 -29.18 -6.42
C GLU A 82 6.78 -27.95 -5.58
N LYS A 83 5.89 -26.95 -5.49
CA LYS A 83 6.15 -25.64 -4.84
C LYS A 83 4.86 -24.94 -4.44
N SER A 84 5.00 -23.82 -3.75
CA SER A 84 3.93 -22.84 -3.59
C SER A 84 4.33 -21.47 -4.14
N PHE A 85 3.35 -20.66 -4.51
CA PHE A 85 3.53 -19.27 -4.97
C PHE A 85 2.31 -18.42 -4.67
N ILE A 86 2.50 -17.11 -4.66
CA ILE A 86 1.43 -16.13 -4.45
C ILE A 86 0.95 -15.61 -5.81
N LEU A 87 -0.35 -15.70 -6.04
CA LEU A 87 -1.04 -15.19 -7.22
C LEU A 87 -1.83 -13.95 -6.83
N LYS A 88 -1.50 -12.81 -7.42
CA LYS A 88 -2.20 -11.53 -7.19
C LYS A 88 -2.90 -11.07 -8.46
N GLN A 89 -4.17 -10.66 -8.35
CA GLN A 89 -4.90 -10.07 -9.46
C GLN A 89 -5.55 -8.75 -9.06
N SER A 90 -5.29 -7.69 -9.83
CA SER A 90 -5.96 -6.40 -9.67
C SER A 90 -7.38 -6.43 -10.22
N ARG A 91 -8.26 -5.66 -9.58
CA ARG A 91 -9.64 -5.39 -10.00
C ARG A 91 -9.83 -3.90 -10.25
N PRO A 92 -10.83 -3.45 -11.02
CA PRO A 92 -11.11 -2.03 -11.21
C PRO A 92 -11.74 -1.36 -9.97
N PHE A 93 -11.61 -2.00 -8.81
CA PHE A 93 -12.11 -1.54 -7.52
C PHE A 93 -11.22 -2.04 -6.37
N VAL A 94 -11.41 -1.48 -5.18
CA VAL A 94 -10.79 -1.96 -3.94
C VAL A 94 -11.46 -3.26 -3.52
N GLN A 95 -10.72 -4.36 -3.38
CA GLN A 95 -11.30 -5.68 -3.12
C GLN A 95 -12.17 -5.70 -1.85
N LYS A 96 -11.73 -5.05 -0.79
CA LYS A 96 -12.48 -4.95 0.48
C LYS A 96 -13.68 -4.00 0.40
N TYR A 97 -13.66 -3.02 -0.53
CA TYR A 97 -14.69 -2.00 -0.68
C TYR A 97 -15.03 -1.83 -2.17
N GLN A 98 -15.76 -2.78 -2.74
CA GLN A 98 -16.01 -2.87 -4.19
C GLN A 98 -16.75 -1.66 -4.78
N GLN A 99 -17.41 -0.83 -3.93
CA GLN A 99 -17.98 0.44 -4.33
C GLN A 99 -16.94 1.54 -4.58
N ILE A 100 -15.68 1.34 -4.19
CA ILE A 100 -14.58 2.28 -4.43
C ILE A 100 -13.81 1.84 -5.67
N SER A 101 -13.91 2.62 -6.75
CA SER A 101 -13.11 2.38 -7.95
C SER A 101 -11.62 2.53 -7.65
N ALA A 102 -10.79 1.66 -8.20
CA ALA A 102 -9.34 1.71 -8.07
C ALA A 102 -8.67 1.44 -9.42
N PRO A 103 -7.52 2.09 -9.72
CA PRO A 103 -6.78 1.86 -10.95
C PRO A 103 -6.36 0.38 -11.06
N ILE A 104 -6.72 -0.26 -12.17
CA ILE A 104 -6.40 -1.68 -12.38
C ILE A 104 -4.91 -1.89 -12.64
N ASP A 105 -4.23 -0.90 -13.23
CA ASP A 105 -2.79 -0.96 -13.55
C ASP A 105 -1.87 -0.84 -12.31
N ARG A 106 -2.41 -0.77 -11.09
CA ARG A 106 -1.60 -0.77 -9.86
C ARG A 106 -0.71 -2.01 -9.73
N ILE A 107 -1.13 -3.16 -10.31
CA ILE A 107 -0.32 -4.38 -10.34
C ILE A 107 0.94 -4.23 -11.21
N VAL A 108 0.86 -3.37 -12.25
CA VAL A 108 2.02 -3.02 -13.08
C VAL A 108 3.03 -2.20 -12.29
N VAL A 109 2.53 -1.29 -11.43
CA VAL A 109 3.37 -0.50 -10.53
C VAL A 109 4.08 -1.40 -9.53
N GLU A 110 3.36 -2.31 -8.88
CA GLU A 110 3.94 -3.29 -7.95
C GLU A 110 5.04 -4.11 -8.62
N LYS A 111 4.75 -4.67 -9.80
CA LYS A 111 5.75 -5.43 -10.59
C LYS A 111 6.97 -4.58 -10.93
N ASN A 112 6.77 -3.34 -11.38
CA ASN A 112 7.89 -2.44 -11.73
C ASN A 112 8.71 -2.04 -10.50
N PHE A 113 8.07 -1.87 -9.34
CA PHE A 113 8.79 -1.60 -8.09
C PHE A 113 9.75 -2.74 -7.74
N TYR A 114 9.26 -3.98 -7.69
CA TYR A 114 10.12 -5.14 -7.44
C TYR A 114 11.25 -5.27 -8.45
N GLN A 115 11.00 -4.96 -9.73
CA GLN A 115 12.05 -4.97 -10.75
C GLN A 115 13.10 -3.87 -10.53
N ALA A 116 12.67 -2.65 -10.18
CA ALA A 116 13.58 -1.53 -9.97
C ALA A 116 14.54 -1.79 -8.78
N VAL A 117 14.01 -2.33 -7.67
CA VAL A 117 14.83 -2.55 -6.46
C VAL A 117 15.60 -3.87 -6.47
N ARG A 118 15.36 -4.76 -7.45
CA ARG A 118 15.93 -6.12 -7.48
C ARG A 118 17.46 -6.16 -7.57
N GLU A 119 18.07 -5.17 -8.18
CA GLU A 119 19.53 -5.14 -8.40
C GLU A 119 20.31 -4.65 -7.17
N ASN A 120 19.62 -4.28 -6.11
CA ASN A 120 20.18 -3.81 -4.85
C ASN A 120 20.18 -4.92 -3.80
N ALA A 121 20.84 -4.68 -2.66
CA ALA A 121 20.75 -5.53 -1.46
C ALA A 121 19.33 -5.73 -0.92
N VAL A 122 18.35 -4.96 -1.42
CA VAL A 122 16.90 -5.14 -1.17
C VAL A 122 16.39 -6.48 -1.68
N SER A 123 17.01 -7.07 -2.71
CA SER A 123 16.53 -8.32 -3.32
C SER A 123 16.37 -9.48 -2.33
N ALA A 124 17.11 -9.48 -1.21
CA ALA A 124 16.95 -10.46 -0.13
C ALA A 124 15.74 -10.19 0.78
N HIS A 125 15.07 -9.06 0.59
CA HIS A 125 13.98 -8.56 1.44
C HIS A 125 12.68 -8.33 0.69
N ILE A 126 12.55 -8.86 -0.51
CA ILE A 126 11.34 -8.77 -1.35
C ILE A 126 11.05 -10.12 -2.01
N PRO A 127 9.80 -10.44 -2.32
CA PRO A 127 9.49 -11.65 -3.07
C PRO A 127 10.01 -11.56 -4.51
N LYS A 128 10.44 -12.69 -5.07
CA LYS A 128 10.81 -12.79 -6.49
C LYS A 128 9.57 -12.78 -7.36
N ILE A 129 9.65 -12.13 -8.52
CA ILE A 129 8.64 -12.23 -9.56
C ILE A 129 8.84 -13.54 -10.31
N LEU A 130 7.82 -14.40 -10.30
CA LEU A 130 7.79 -15.67 -11.00
C LEU A 130 7.03 -15.61 -12.32
N GLY A 131 6.07 -14.68 -12.45
CA GLY A 131 5.28 -14.47 -13.65
C GLY A 131 4.51 -13.17 -13.63
N PHE A 132 4.12 -12.68 -14.82
CA PHE A 132 3.32 -11.49 -14.96
C PHE A 132 2.52 -11.54 -16.27
N ASP A 133 1.22 -11.28 -16.17
CA ASP A 133 0.34 -11.09 -17.33
C ASP A 133 -0.32 -9.71 -17.23
N ARG A 134 -0.03 -8.86 -18.21
CA ARG A 134 -0.55 -7.50 -18.25
C ARG A 134 -2.03 -7.46 -18.64
N GLU A 135 -2.46 -8.36 -19.53
CA GLU A 135 -3.83 -8.38 -20.06
C GLU A 135 -4.80 -8.86 -18.98
N GLU A 136 -4.38 -9.86 -18.20
CA GLU A 136 -5.15 -10.41 -17.08
C GLU A 136 -4.91 -9.67 -15.75
N HIS A 137 -4.05 -8.61 -15.75
CA HIS A 137 -3.63 -7.87 -14.56
C HIS A 137 -3.19 -8.77 -13.40
N LEU A 138 -2.35 -9.75 -13.72
CA LEU A 138 -1.97 -10.83 -12.83
C LEU A 138 -0.46 -10.84 -12.59
N LEU A 139 -0.07 -10.98 -11.32
CA LEU A 139 1.31 -11.08 -10.87
C LEU A 139 1.49 -12.35 -10.06
N ILE A 140 2.54 -13.11 -10.37
CA ILE A 140 2.94 -14.31 -9.62
C ILE A 140 4.23 -14.00 -8.88
N LEU A 141 4.21 -14.19 -7.57
CA LEU A 141 5.32 -13.92 -6.67
C LEU A 141 5.75 -15.21 -5.95
N GLU A 142 7.01 -15.20 -5.53
CA GLU A 142 7.54 -16.18 -4.58
C GLU A 142 6.66 -16.22 -3.32
N ASP A 143 6.34 -17.41 -2.86
CA ASP A 143 5.72 -17.60 -1.55
C ASP A 143 6.80 -17.49 -0.47
N LEU A 144 6.63 -16.55 0.45
CA LEU A 144 7.56 -16.33 1.57
C LEU A 144 7.33 -17.31 2.74
N GLY A 145 6.50 -18.33 2.53
CA GLY A 145 6.27 -19.40 3.51
C GLY A 145 5.39 -18.95 4.68
N GLN A 146 5.84 -19.25 5.89
CA GLN A 146 5.09 -19.00 7.13
C GLN A 146 5.28 -17.56 7.68
N CYS A 147 5.63 -16.61 6.81
CA CYS A 147 5.75 -15.22 7.22
C CYS A 147 4.40 -14.65 7.67
N GLU A 148 4.42 -13.90 8.77
CA GLU A 148 3.28 -13.12 9.26
C GLU A 148 3.54 -11.63 9.07
N ASP A 149 2.47 -10.83 8.87
CA ASP A 149 2.60 -9.40 8.90
C ASP A 149 2.89 -8.88 10.31
N MET A 150 3.40 -7.66 10.39
CA MET A 150 3.77 -7.07 11.67
C MET A 150 2.62 -6.28 12.34
N THR A 151 1.36 -6.41 11.90
CA THR A 151 0.23 -5.69 12.53
C THR A 151 0.03 -6.06 14.01
N SER A 152 0.53 -7.23 14.42
CA SER A 152 0.55 -7.65 15.84
C SER A 152 1.24 -6.64 16.77
N ILE A 153 2.08 -5.71 16.27
CA ILE A 153 2.69 -4.64 17.08
C ILE A 153 1.64 -3.72 17.72
N TYR A 154 0.46 -3.56 17.10
CA TYR A 154 -0.61 -2.74 17.67
C TYR A 154 -1.19 -3.35 18.95
N GLN A 155 -1.31 -4.68 19.01
CA GLN A 155 -1.78 -5.39 20.19
C GLN A 155 -0.68 -5.51 21.23
N LYS A 156 0.53 -5.88 20.82
CA LYS A 156 1.71 -6.01 21.70
C LYS A 156 2.16 -4.64 22.25
N GLN A 157 1.79 -3.54 21.61
CA GLN A 157 2.20 -2.17 21.93
C GLN A 157 3.73 -1.98 21.99
N ASP A 158 4.44 -2.78 21.23
CA ASP A 158 5.91 -2.78 21.17
C ASP A 158 6.43 -3.24 19.81
N ILE A 159 7.68 -2.91 19.53
CA ILE A 159 8.45 -3.38 18.38
C ILE A 159 9.87 -3.70 18.82
N ALA A 160 10.39 -4.85 18.43
CA ALA A 160 11.77 -5.21 18.70
C ALA A 160 12.74 -4.20 18.07
N ALA A 161 13.78 -3.82 18.82
CA ALA A 161 14.76 -2.85 18.34
C ALA A 161 15.47 -3.32 17.06
N SER A 162 15.77 -4.61 16.95
CA SER A 162 16.39 -5.23 15.78
C SER A 162 15.48 -5.11 14.54
N HIS A 163 14.19 -5.37 14.70
CA HIS A 163 13.21 -5.22 13.59
C HIS A 163 13.11 -3.76 13.14
N LEU A 164 13.02 -2.81 14.08
CA LEU A 164 12.96 -1.40 13.74
C LEU A 164 14.19 -0.95 12.94
N ASP A 165 15.38 -1.27 13.43
CA ASP A 165 16.63 -0.84 12.79
C ASP A 165 16.76 -1.49 11.40
N ARG A 166 16.35 -2.75 11.24
CA ARG A 166 16.35 -3.45 9.96
C ARG A 166 15.32 -2.88 8.98
N LEU A 167 14.10 -2.54 9.43
CA LEU A 167 13.11 -1.87 8.60
C LEU A 167 13.59 -0.52 8.08
N VAL A 168 14.24 0.31 8.94
CA VAL A 168 14.83 1.58 8.50
C VAL A 168 15.97 1.35 7.51
N PHE A 169 16.79 0.33 7.73
CA PHE A 169 17.89 -0.03 6.81
C PHE A 169 17.35 -0.46 5.43
N ILE A 170 16.37 -1.36 5.39
CA ILE A 170 15.74 -1.83 4.14
C ILE A 170 15.10 -0.66 3.38
N LEU A 171 14.37 0.21 4.08
CA LEU A 171 13.79 1.40 3.49
C LEU A 171 14.87 2.32 2.88
N GLY A 172 15.98 2.51 3.59
CA GLY A 172 17.11 3.28 3.08
C GLY A 172 17.76 2.67 1.83
N LEU A 173 17.75 1.34 1.70
CA LEU A 173 18.19 0.66 0.48
C LEU A 173 17.23 0.91 -0.68
N MET A 174 15.90 0.82 -0.44
CA MET A 174 14.87 1.11 -1.44
C MET A 174 14.99 2.55 -1.96
N HIS A 175 15.11 3.51 -1.06
CA HIS A 175 15.22 4.94 -1.40
C HIS A 175 16.49 5.32 -2.18
N ARG A 176 17.51 4.47 -2.18
CA ARG A 176 18.72 4.65 -3.00
C ARG A 176 18.61 4.07 -4.41
N THR A 177 17.47 3.47 -4.75
CA THR A 177 17.26 2.93 -6.09
C THR A 177 17.10 4.07 -7.09
N GLU A 178 17.93 4.08 -8.13
CA GLU A 178 17.81 5.02 -9.24
C GLU A 178 16.63 4.61 -10.14
N ALA A 179 15.53 5.32 -10.01
CA ALA A 179 14.29 5.03 -10.76
C ALA A 179 13.76 6.25 -11.52
N GLU A 180 14.47 7.38 -11.46
CA GLU A 180 14.05 8.63 -12.07
C GLU A 180 13.87 8.49 -13.60
N GLY A 181 12.71 8.96 -14.10
CA GLY A 181 12.36 8.95 -15.53
C GLY A 181 11.93 7.58 -16.10
N SER A 182 12.15 6.48 -15.39
CA SER A 182 11.81 5.12 -15.84
C SER A 182 10.64 4.47 -15.09
N PHE A 183 10.31 4.98 -13.91
CA PHE A 183 9.25 4.44 -13.05
C PHE A 183 7.89 5.08 -13.40
N PRO A 184 6.77 4.33 -13.37
CA PRO A 184 5.44 4.88 -13.60
C PRO A 184 5.09 6.01 -12.64
N GLU A 185 4.48 7.08 -13.12
CA GLU A 185 4.03 8.20 -12.29
C GLU A 185 2.92 7.81 -11.29
N ASN A 186 2.19 6.73 -11.55
CA ASN A 186 1.10 6.19 -10.73
C ASN A 186 0.02 7.24 -10.39
N LEU A 187 -0.24 8.19 -11.27
CA LEU A 187 -1.05 9.38 -11.00
C LEU A 187 -2.46 9.06 -10.50
N GLN A 188 -3.13 8.09 -11.11
CA GLN A 188 -4.51 7.75 -10.69
C GLN A 188 -4.54 7.20 -9.25
N MET A 189 -3.56 6.36 -8.88
CA MET A 189 -3.44 5.84 -7.54
C MET A 189 -3.02 6.93 -6.54
N ARG A 190 -2.12 7.83 -6.95
CA ARG A 190 -1.73 8.99 -6.14
C ARG A 190 -2.93 9.91 -5.87
N PHE A 191 -3.78 10.19 -6.85
CA PHE A 191 -5.00 10.98 -6.64
C PHE A 191 -5.99 10.28 -5.70
N LEU A 192 -6.19 8.96 -5.86
CA LEU A 192 -7.03 8.19 -4.96
C LEU A 192 -6.50 8.27 -3.52
N ASN A 193 -5.22 8.01 -3.36
CA ASN A 193 -4.56 8.02 -2.04
C ASN A 193 -4.53 9.42 -1.44
N HIS A 194 -4.22 10.45 -2.23
CA HIS A 194 -4.27 11.85 -1.80
C HIS A 194 -5.64 12.21 -1.23
N LYS A 195 -6.72 11.84 -1.91
CA LYS A 195 -8.08 12.08 -1.41
C LYS A 195 -8.31 11.44 -0.04
N HIS A 196 -7.86 10.21 0.15
CA HIS A 196 -8.07 9.45 1.39
C HIS A 196 -7.11 9.83 2.53
N ILE A 197 -5.94 10.37 2.23
CA ILE A 197 -4.95 10.78 3.23
C ILE A 197 -5.15 12.26 3.63
N PHE A 198 -5.27 13.17 2.65
CA PHE A 198 -5.16 14.60 2.89
C PHE A 198 -6.50 15.34 2.81
N VAL A 199 -7.53 14.79 2.18
CA VAL A 199 -8.80 15.50 1.97
C VAL A 199 -9.89 14.97 2.89
N VAL A 200 -10.26 13.70 2.77
CA VAL A 200 -11.42 13.12 3.47
C VAL A 200 -11.33 13.26 4.99
N PRO A 201 -10.22 12.95 5.68
CA PRO A 201 -10.15 13.03 7.15
C PRO A 201 -10.24 14.47 7.68
N PHE A 202 -9.87 15.45 6.85
CA PHE A 202 -9.77 16.88 7.24
C PHE A 202 -10.90 17.76 6.68
N SER A 203 -11.83 17.16 5.94
CA SER A 203 -13.01 17.87 5.42
C SER A 203 -14.15 17.86 6.43
N GLU A 204 -14.81 19.03 6.61
CA GLU A 204 -16.00 19.16 7.45
C GLU A 204 -17.19 18.38 6.88
N LYS A 205 -17.24 18.24 5.54
CA LYS A 205 -18.31 17.56 4.79
C LYS A 205 -17.74 16.28 4.13
N ASN A 206 -17.40 15.28 4.92
CA ASN A 206 -16.80 14.04 4.40
C ASN A 206 -17.73 12.81 4.43
N GLU A 207 -18.98 12.98 4.87
CA GLU A 207 -20.00 11.92 4.95
C GLU A 207 -19.59 10.68 5.78
N LEU A 208 -18.49 10.75 6.53
CA LEU A 208 -18.06 9.66 7.41
C LEU A 208 -18.82 9.74 8.74
N ASP A 209 -19.59 8.71 9.03
CA ASP A 209 -20.17 8.50 10.36
C ASP A 209 -19.11 7.82 11.25
N LEU A 210 -18.28 8.66 11.90
CA LEU A 210 -17.22 8.17 12.79
C LEU A 210 -17.77 7.57 14.10
N ASP A 211 -18.96 8.00 14.53
CA ASP A 211 -19.58 7.47 15.75
C ASP A 211 -20.14 6.05 15.54
N SER A 212 -20.42 5.65 14.28
CA SER A 212 -20.70 4.24 13.96
C SER A 212 -19.48 3.33 14.16
N ILE A 213 -18.26 3.89 14.12
CA ILE A 213 -17.02 3.16 14.41
C ILE A 213 -16.77 3.12 15.93
N GLN A 214 -16.91 4.27 16.58
CA GLN A 214 -16.76 4.41 18.02
C GLN A 214 -17.43 5.71 18.48
N GLU A 215 -18.35 5.62 19.44
CA GLU A 215 -19.04 6.76 20.04
C GLU A 215 -18.05 7.83 20.55
N GLY A 216 -18.29 9.10 20.20
CA GLY A 216 -17.47 10.27 20.52
C GLY A 216 -16.29 10.51 19.57
N LEU A 217 -16.11 9.69 18.53
CA LEU A 217 -15.02 9.87 17.56
C LEU A 217 -15.28 11.04 16.62
N ASN A 218 -16.55 11.36 16.32
CA ASN A 218 -16.92 12.57 15.58
C ASN A 218 -16.41 13.83 16.29
N ASP A 219 -16.66 13.96 17.59
CA ASP A 219 -16.21 15.12 18.38
C ASP A 219 -14.68 15.25 18.36
N LEU A 220 -13.96 14.16 18.46
CA LEU A 220 -12.50 14.16 18.38
C LEU A 220 -11.98 14.60 17.01
N SER A 221 -12.75 14.45 15.93
CA SER A 221 -12.37 14.86 14.59
C SER A 221 -12.49 16.38 14.35
N ILE A 222 -13.38 17.08 15.08
CA ILE A 222 -13.70 18.51 14.87
C ILE A 222 -12.45 19.40 14.83
N PRO A 223 -11.49 19.31 15.78
CA PRO A 223 -10.30 20.17 15.75
C PRO A 223 -9.41 19.99 14.51
N PHE A 224 -9.46 18.83 13.85
CA PHE A 224 -8.71 18.57 12.62
C PHE A 224 -9.44 19.11 11.39
N LYS A 225 -10.77 19.04 11.38
CA LYS A 225 -11.62 19.50 10.27
C LYS A 225 -11.77 21.02 10.25
N THR A 226 -11.79 21.71 11.41
CA THR A 226 -12.08 23.14 11.52
C THR A 226 -10.84 24.03 11.66
N SER A 227 -9.68 23.48 12.07
CA SER A 227 -8.45 24.27 12.25
C SER A 227 -7.84 24.69 10.92
N LYS A 228 -7.87 25.99 10.62
CA LYS A 228 -7.24 26.57 9.42
C LYS A 228 -5.74 26.23 9.33
N THR A 229 -5.02 26.29 10.45
CA THR A 229 -3.58 26.02 10.48
C THR A 229 -3.28 24.56 10.18
N ILE A 230 -4.03 23.61 10.75
CA ILE A 230 -3.86 22.18 10.44
C ILE A 230 -4.15 21.94 8.96
N ARG A 231 -5.27 22.47 8.44
CA ARG A 231 -5.64 22.27 7.04
C ARG A 231 -4.62 22.84 6.07
N ALA A 232 -4.05 24.01 6.37
CA ALA A 232 -3.00 24.60 5.53
C ALA A 232 -1.75 23.71 5.43
N VAL A 233 -1.28 23.14 6.56
CA VAL A 233 -0.15 22.19 6.56
C VAL A 233 -0.51 20.90 5.81
N VAL A 234 -1.71 20.35 6.03
CA VAL A 234 -2.18 19.13 5.34
C VAL A 234 -2.26 19.34 3.84
N GLU A 235 -2.73 20.52 3.39
CA GLU A 235 -2.81 20.91 1.99
C GLU A 235 -1.40 21.02 1.37
N GLU A 236 -0.48 21.71 2.02
CA GLU A 236 0.91 21.86 1.60
C GLU A 236 1.61 20.48 1.43
N VAL A 237 1.47 19.58 2.41
CA VAL A 237 2.02 18.22 2.32
C VAL A 237 1.31 17.40 1.24
N GLY A 238 0.00 17.58 1.07
CA GLY A 238 -0.78 16.95 0.01
C GLY A 238 -0.37 17.39 -1.38
N GLU A 239 -0.10 18.69 -1.60
CA GLU A 239 0.44 19.21 -2.85
C GLU A 239 1.81 18.63 -3.15
N LYS A 240 2.69 18.57 -2.13
CA LYS A 240 3.99 17.91 -2.25
C LYS A 240 3.86 16.43 -2.61
N TYR A 241 2.88 15.71 -2.05
CA TYR A 241 2.61 14.31 -2.40
C TYR A 241 2.21 14.13 -3.88
N LEU A 242 1.53 15.09 -4.47
CA LEU A 242 1.18 15.08 -5.88
C LEU A 242 2.26 15.65 -6.81
N SER A 243 3.30 16.29 -6.28
CA SER A 243 4.42 16.79 -7.07
C SER A 243 5.40 15.69 -7.47
N SER A 244 6.30 15.97 -8.40
CA SER A 244 7.44 15.10 -8.72
C SER A 244 8.45 15.12 -7.59
N GLY A 245 9.13 14.00 -7.37
CA GLY A 245 10.21 13.85 -6.42
C GLY A 245 11.46 13.26 -7.07
N ASP A 246 12.40 12.81 -6.24
CA ASP A 246 13.68 12.23 -6.64
C ASP A 246 13.94 10.85 -6.03
N THR A 247 13.03 10.37 -5.20
CA THR A 247 13.20 9.14 -4.43
C THR A 247 12.10 8.14 -4.76
N LEU A 248 12.46 6.92 -5.12
CA LEU A 248 11.49 5.84 -5.26
C LEU A 248 10.96 5.46 -3.88
N ILE A 249 9.67 5.73 -3.63
CA ILE A 249 9.01 5.41 -2.37
C ILE A 249 8.06 4.23 -2.52
N HIS A 250 7.86 3.49 -1.43
CA HIS A 250 6.91 2.39 -1.33
C HIS A 250 5.45 2.88 -1.38
N GLY A 251 5.18 4.02 -0.77
CA GLY A 251 3.88 4.68 -0.76
C GLY A 251 2.86 4.16 0.27
N ASP A 252 3.13 3.00 0.91
CA ASP A 252 2.35 2.46 2.05
C ASP A 252 3.26 1.58 2.93
N TYR A 253 4.38 2.16 3.43
CA TYR A 253 5.38 1.46 4.23
C TYR A 253 4.96 1.33 5.69
N TYR A 254 4.09 0.37 5.98
CA TYR A 254 3.45 0.19 7.29
C TYR A 254 3.45 -1.29 7.71
N PRO A 255 3.07 -1.65 8.96
CA PRO A 255 3.13 -3.02 9.48
C PRO A 255 2.43 -4.10 8.65
N GLY A 256 1.38 -3.76 7.89
CA GLY A 256 0.72 -4.70 6.99
C GLY A 256 1.54 -5.03 5.73
N SER A 257 2.54 -4.21 5.41
CA SER A 257 3.47 -4.44 4.29
C SER A 257 4.82 -5.00 4.76
N TRP A 258 5.00 -5.23 6.07
CA TRP A 258 6.21 -5.81 6.65
C TRP A 258 5.93 -7.25 7.06
N MET A 259 6.55 -8.20 6.38
CA MET A 259 6.42 -9.62 6.69
C MET A 259 7.63 -10.11 7.48
N THR A 260 7.40 -10.98 8.45
CA THR A 260 8.49 -11.52 9.28
C THR A 260 8.35 -13.01 9.54
N GLU A 261 9.47 -13.69 9.53
CA GLU A 261 9.64 -15.05 10.04
C GLU A 261 10.94 -15.08 10.87
N GLY A 262 10.81 -15.05 12.19
CA GLY A 262 11.94 -14.88 13.10
C GLY A 262 12.67 -13.56 12.87
N GLU A 263 13.95 -13.63 12.50
CA GLU A 263 14.77 -12.44 12.18
C GLU A 263 14.68 -12.02 10.70
N ASN A 264 14.04 -12.81 9.84
CA ASN A 264 13.87 -12.45 8.45
C ASN A 264 12.77 -11.42 8.29
N LEU A 265 13.03 -10.40 7.48
CA LEU A 265 12.09 -9.34 7.16
C LEU A 265 11.96 -9.21 5.64
N TYR A 266 10.72 -9.11 5.18
CA TYR A 266 10.38 -8.90 3.78
C TYR A 266 9.40 -7.73 3.67
N ILE A 267 9.46 -7.03 2.54
CA ILE A 267 8.56 -5.91 2.23
C ILE A 267 7.71 -6.30 1.02
N ILE A 268 6.40 -6.14 1.15
CA ILE A 268 5.42 -6.50 0.14
C ILE A 268 4.48 -5.34 -0.18
N ASP A 269 3.70 -5.47 -1.24
CA ASP A 269 2.60 -4.57 -1.64
C ASP A 269 3.00 -3.13 -2.01
N PRO A 270 4.04 -2.87 -2.82
CA PRO A 270 4.43 -1.53 -3.24
C PRO A 270 3.57 -0.96 -4.39
N GLU A 271 2.29 -1.30 -4.45
CA GLU A 271 1.35 -0.86 -5.50
C GLU A 271 1.05 0.65 -5.48
N PHE A 272 1.33 1.32 -4.35
CA PHE A 272 1.23 2.77 -4.18
C PHE A 272 2.53 3.50 -4.52
N GLY A 273 3.57 2.78 -4.95
CA GLY A 273 4.90 3.32 -5.21
C GLY A 273 4.93 4.35 -6.33
N PHE A 274 5.81 5.33 -6.21
CA PHE A 274 6.13 6.35 -7.22
C PHE A 274 7.44 7.05 -6.88
N VAL A 275 7.96 7.89 -7.78
CA VAL A 275 9.12 8.75 -7.48
C VAL A 275 8.62 9.99 -6.74
N GLY A 276 8.81 10.01 -5.42
CA GLY A 276 8.30 10.99 -4.48
C GLY A 276 9.41 11.54 -3.57
N PHE A 277 9.16 11.60 -2.28
CA PHE A 277 10.08 12.13 -1.27
C PHE A 277 10.18 11.18 -0.06
N PRO A 278 11.37 10.94 0.49
CA PRO A 278 11.62 9.89 1.48
C PRO A 278 10.87 10.10 2.79
N GLU A 279 10.56 11.36 3.14
CA GLU A 279 9.82 11.69 4.37
C GLU A 279 8.41 11.10 4.38
N PHE A 280 7.84 10.77 3.21
CA PHE A 280 6.53 10.14 3.15
C PHE A 280 6.57 8.74 3.80
N ASP A 281 7.41 7.84 3.31
CA ASP A 281 7.54 6.50 3.87
C ASP A 281 8.04 6.51 5.31
N LEU A 282 9.04 7.35 5.61
CA LEU A 282 9.57 7.52 6.97
C LEU A 282 8.51 8.03 7.94
N GLY A 283 7.68 8.98 7.50
CA GLY A 283 6.58 9.53 8.29
C GLY A 283 5.47 8.51 8.52
N VAL A 284 5.09 7.74 7.49
CA VAL A 284 4.14 6.63 7.61
C VAL A 284 4.66 5.58 8.60
N MET A 285 5.91 5.12 8.43
CA MET A 285 6.53 4.19 9.37
C MET A 285 6.50 4.71 10.81
N ALA A 286 6.94 5.96 11.03
CA ALA A 286 6.95 6.56 12.36
C ALA A 286 5.55 6.66 12.97
N ALA A 287 4.54 7.02 12.17
CA ALA A 287 3.15 7.12 12.59
C ALA A 287 2.65 5.78 13.15
N HIS A 288 2.86 4.70 12.41
CA HIS A 288 2.39 3.37 12.80
C HIS A 288 3.08 2.85 14.06
N ILE A 289 4.38 3.10 14.21
CA ILE A 289 5.11 2.75 15.43
C ILE A 289 4.65 3.61 16.63
N ILE A 290 4.37 4.91 16.42
CA ILE A 290 3.80 5.78 17.47
C ILE A 290 2.39 5.33 17.84
N MET A 291 1.54 4.92 16.89
CA MET A 291 0.21 4.40 17.17
C MET A 291 0.26 3.08 17.95
N ALA A 292 1.21 2.21 17.62
CA ALA A 292 1.42 0.96 18.36
C ALA A 292 1.91 1.23 19.79
N THR A 293 3.02 1.95 19.95
CA THR A 293 3.76 2.05 21.23
C THR A 293 3.37 3.24 22.10
N GLY A 294 2.70 4.23 21.53
CA GLY A 294 2.44 5.52 22.18
C GLY A 294 3.67 6.42 22.35
N LYS A 295 4.86 6.05 21.87
CA LYS A 295 6.13 6.75 22.11
C LYS A 295 6.56 7.63 20.93
N LYS A 296 6.49 8.96 21.07
CA LYS A 296 6.92 9.92 20.04
C LYS A 296 8.42 9.85 19.73
N SER A 297 9.25 9.37 20.67
CA SER A 297 10.70 9.26 20.51
C SER A 297 11.13 8.37 19.33
N TYR A 298 10.28 7.47 18.87
CA TYR A 298 10.56 6.64 17.69
C TYR A 298 10.75 7.45 16.41
N LEU A 299 10.08 8.59 16.26
CA LEU A 299 10.28 9.46 15.09
C LEU A 299 11.75 9.92 15.00
N ASN A 300 12.32 10.42 16.10
CA ASN A 300 13.72 10.85 16.13
C ASN A 300 14.68 9.67 15.95
N ARG A 301 14.35 8.49 16.50
CA ARG A 301 15.15 7.28 16.32
C ARG A 301 15.19 6.85 14.87
N ILE A 302 14.04 6.78 14.20
CA ILE A 302 13.94 6.43 12.77
C ILE A 302 14.75 7.42 11.93
N HIS A 303 14.55 8.73 12.16
CA HIS A 303 15.30 9.77 11.45
C HIS A 303 16.82 9.64 11.66
N ALA A 304 17.27 9.40 12.88
CA ALA A 304 18.70 9.24 13.19
C ALA A 304 19.33 7.97 12.60
N SER A 305 18.54 6.89 12.45
CA SER A 305 19.00 5.62 11.87
C SER A 305 18.93 5.60 10.33
N TYR A 306 18.17 6.53 9.72
CA TYR A 306 18.03 6.61 8.27
C TYR A 306 19.32 7.13 7.61
N GLN A 307 19.83 6.40 6.63
CA GLN A 307 21.11 6.70 5.97
C GLN A 307 21.01 7.66 4.78
N GLY A 308 19.81 8.17 4.47
CA GLY A 308 19.57 9.17 3.45
C GLY A 308 19.43 10.57 4.05
N LYS A 309 19.05 11.54 3.22
CA LYS A 309 18.66 12.89 3.67
C LYS A 309 17.14 12.92 3.82
N ALA A 310 16.67 13.46 4.93
CA ALA A 310 15.25 13.66 5.17
C ALA A 310 15.04 14.88 6.09
N ASP A 311 14.02 15.67 5.78
CA ASP A 311 13.58 16.80 6.61
C ASP A 311 12.71 16.26 7.76
N VAL A 312 13.23 16.37 8.99
CA VAL A 312 12.53 15.89 10.19
C VAL A 312 11.21 16.61 10.45
N LYS A 313 11.05 17.85 10.02
CA LYS A 313 9.80 18.61 10.11
C LYS A 313 8.75 17.99 9.17
N LEU A 314 9.10 17.82 7.90
CA LEU A 314 8.21 17.20 6.91
C LEU A 314 7.85 15.76 7.30
N MET A 315 8.82 14.97 7.75
CA MET A 315 8.58 13.63 8.28
C MET A 315 7.61 13.65 9.49
N SER A 316 7.73 14.64 10.38
CA SER A 316 6.81 14.84 11.51
C SER A 316 5.39 15.16 11.02
N GLN A 317 5.27 16.05 10.03
CA GLN A 317 3.98 16.43 9.45
C GLN A 317 3.28 15.23 8.81
N VAL A 318 3.99 14.47 7.99
CA VAL A 318 3.47 13.22 7.41
C VAL A 318 3.03 12.25 8.50
N ALA A 319 3.85 12.04 9.54
CA ALA A 319 3.49 11.14 10.64
C ALA A 319 2.23 11.60 11.38
N GLY A 320 2.08 12.90 11.61
CA GLY A 320 0.88 13.46 12.24
C GLY A 320 -0.38 13.30 11.39
N ILE A 321 -0.27 13.52 10.08
CA ILE A 321 -1.36 13.34 9.11
C ILE A 321 -1.76 11.87 9.07
N GLU A 322 -0.80 10.95 8.99
CA GLU A 322 -1.04 9.51 8.97
C GLU A 322 -1.78 9.03 10.24
N ILE A 323 -1.33 9.45 11.43
CA ILE A 323 -2.03 9.13 12.70
C ILE A 323 -3.47 9.65 12.65
N ALA A 324 -3.68 10.89 12.21
CA ALA A 324 -5.01 11.46 12.12
C ALA A 324 -5.90 10.66 11.16
N ARG A 325 -5.44 10.41 9.92
CA ARG A 325 -6.25 9.69 8.93
C ARG A 325 -6.61 8.26 9.34
N ARG A 326 -5.74 7.58 10.08
CA ARG A 326 -6.00 6.21 10.57
C ARG A 326 -6.97 6.16 11.73
N ILE A 327 -7.22 7.29 12.39
CA ILE A 327 -8.18 7.39 13.52
C ILE A 327 -9.50 8.02 13.08
N ILE A 328 -9.46 9.09 12.28
CA ILE A 328 -10.64 9.87 11.87
C ILE A 328 -10.93 9.80 10.37
N GLY A 329 -10.30 8.89 9.63
CA GLY A 329 -10.53 8.64 8.21
C GLY A 329 -11.19 7.27 7.96
N LEU A 330 -11.34 6.92 6.68
CA LEU A 330 -11.98 5.67 6.24
C LEU A 330 -11.14 4.43 6.55
N ALA A 331 -9.82 4.51 6.35
CA ALA A 331 -8.90 3.36 6.45
C ALA A 331 -8.49 3.09 7.90
N GLN A 332 -9.40 2.49 8.66
CA GLN A 332 -9.14 2.07 10.05
C GLN A 332 -8.12 0.93 10.10
N LEU A 333 -7.39 0.85 11.22
CA LEU A 333 -6.42 -0.21 11.51
C LEU A 333 -7.04 -1.28 12.42
N PRO A 334 -6.53 -2.51 12.41
CA PRO A 334 -6.88 -3.55 13.38
C PRO A 334 -6.28 -3.23 14.77
N MET A 335 -6.61 -2.03 15.28
CA MET A 335 -6.05 -1.47 16.49
C MET A 335 -7.18 -1.16 17.48
N GLU A 336 -7.38 -2.03 18.45
CA GLU A 336 -8.32 -1.77 19.52
C GLU A 336 -7.75 -0.71 20.47
N ARG A 337 -8.38 0.45 20.48
CA ARG A 337 -8.03 1.58 21.36
C ARG A 337 -9.28 2.23 21.91
N THR A 338 -9.26 2.50 23.19
CA THR A 338 -10.30 3.30 23.86
C THR A 338 -10.31 4.73 23.31
N LEU A 339 -11.46 5.42 23.44
CA LEU A 339 -11.58 6.82 23.03
C LEU A 339 -10.52 7.71 23.72
N LYS A 340 -10.18 7.40 24.99
CA LYS A 340 -9.12 8.11 25.76
C LYS A 340 -7.74 7.91 25.11
N GLU A 341 -7.42 6.73 24.61
CA GLU A 341 -6.15 6.45 23.92
C GLU A 341 -6.13 7.12 22.55
N LYS A 342 -7.22 7.02 21.77
CA LYS A 342 -7.37 7.75 20.49
C LYS A 342 -7.21 9.26 20.71
N THR A 343 -7.79 9.84 21.78
CA THR A 343 -7.59 11.25 22.15
C THR A 343 -6.10 11.57 22.39
N LYS A 344 -5.35 10.70 23.06
CA LYS A 344 -3.91 10.91 23.28
C LYS A 344 -3.13 10.85 21.99
N LEU A 345 -3.46 9.92 21.08
CA LEU A 345 -2.83 9.80 19.77
C LEU A 345 -3.13 11.03 18.89
N LEU A 346 -4.38 11.48 18.84
CA LEU A 346 -4.77 12.69 18.12
C LEU A 346 -4.09 13.95 18.66
N LYS A 347 -3.92 14.08 19.98
CA LYS A 347 -3.11 15.18 20.56
C LYS A 347 -1.64 15.12 20.10
N LYS A 348 -1.05 13.92 19.92
CA LYS A 348 0.28 13.77 19.35
C LYS A 348 0.29 14.11 17.86
N ALA A 349 -0.69 13.61 17.09
CA ALA A 349 -0.86 13.93 15.68
C ALA A 349 -0.88 15.45 15.45
N ARG A 350 -1.70 16.17 16.20
CA ARG A 350 -1.76 17.64 16.12
C ARG A 350 -0.42 18.32 16.36
N LYS A 351 0.35 17.84 17.37
CA LYS A 351 1.69 18.39 17.67
C LYS A 351 2.70 18.09 16.56
N LEU A 352 2.57 16.94 15.89
CA LEU A 352 3.43 16.54 14.80
C LEU A 352 3.11 17.33 13.52
N ILE A 353 1.82 17.51 13.19
CA ILE A 353 1.39 18.34 12.04
C ILE A 353 1.87 19.79 12.19
N LEU A 354 1.76 20.35 13.39
CA LEU A 354 2.15 21.72 13.69
C LEU A 354 3.62 21.85 14.12
N ALA A 355 4.47 20.86 13.84
CA ALA A 355 5.90 20.96 14.13
C ALA A 355 6.53 22.13 13.36
N THR A 356 7.30 22.95 14.07
CA THR A 356 8.01 24.12 13.53
C THR A 356 9.49 23.80 13.31
#